data_cd6ffbad82afda3ae3c97fa7e4e9b954
#
_entry.id   cd6ffbad82afda3ae3c97fa7e4e9b954
#
_cell.length_a   1.000
_cell.length_b   1.000
_cell.length_c   1.000
_cell.angle_alpha   90.00
_cell.angle_beta   90.00
_cell.angle_gamma   90.00
#
_symmetry.space_group_name_H-M   'P 1'
#
loop_
_entity.id
_entity.type
_entity.pdbx_description
1 polymer ?
#
loop_
_entity_poly.entity_id
_entity_poly.type
_entity_poly.pdbx_seq_one_letter_code
_entity_poly.pdbx_strand_id
1 'polypeptide(L)'
;MSKNTEFIKIGDRVVAKPKGADYDLIPGKVYDLSWDRWNEESILKENGELNLPAKIYSTTKDNMFKKRVISYFNNAFTSTTGVMLAGTKGTGKTVMAKILAKDCNLPIIVVDPEYPASRLTKYFKTFETPVCILFDEVDKSFRTDLMLDFLDGLQKTTKKLVVMTCNDLNKVSEYLQDRCSRIRYLRKYTPEDNLAFLDILIKDMGIKDVETVATYCKENIKLLSMDNIVSFLNEVKLLEKELTNNEITLDDVIEIMNIATKNEKQSVSGEVTIIDYDNEDDEDDEDFDFNDLDDEEECCCCAA
;
A
#
# COMPACT_ATOMS: atom_id res chain seq x y z
N MET A 1 -11.70 -28.58 -41.14
CA MET A 1 -10.47 -27.78 -40.91
C MET A 1 -9.76 -28.36 -39.72
N SER A 2 -8.61 -28.99 -39.96
CA SER A 2 -7.77 -29.58 -38.92
C SER A 2 -7.24 -28.46 -38.02
N LYS A 3 -7.56 -28.50 -36.72
CA LYS A 3 -6.97 -27.59 -35.75
C LYS A 3 -5.54 -28.08 -35.49
N ASN A 4 -4.55 -27.45 -36.12
CA ASN A 4 -3.17 -27.71 -35.80
C ASN A 4 -2.94 -27.36 -34.34
N THR A 5 -2.47 -28.33 -33.57
CA THR A 5 -2.00 -28.09 -32.20
C THR A 5 -0.65 -27.39 -32.28
N GLU A 6 -0.57 -26.18 -31.77
CA GLU A 6 0.71 -25.47 -31.63
C GLU A 6 1.48 -26.01 -30.41
N PHE A 7 2.79 -26.03 -30.51
CA PHE A 7 3.67 -26.48 -29.43
C PHE A 7 4.62 -25.36 -29.02
N ILE A 8 4.90 -25.28 -27.74
CA ILE A 8 5.91 -24.36 -27.16
C ILE A 8 7.02 -25.17 -26.52
N LYS A 9 8.25 -24.65 -26.60
CA LYS A 9 9.41 -25.24 -25.95
C LYS A 9 9.74 -24.48 -24.68
N ILE A 10 9.72 -25.19 -23.55
CA ILE A 10 10.07 -24.65 -22.24
C ILE A 10 11.31 -25.41 -21.74
N GLY A 11 12.49 -24.79 -21.83
CA GLY A 11 13.74 -25.49 -21.59
C GLY A 11 13.92 -26.66 -22.60
N ASP A 12 14.06 -27.88 -22.09
CA ASP A 12 14.18 -29.11 -22.90
C ASP A 12 12.83 -29.79 -23.16
N ARG A 13 11.74 -29.26 -22.64
CA ARG A 13 10.41 -29.85 -22.79
C ARG A 13 9.66 -29.18 -23.94
N VAL A 14 8.97 -29.97 -24.71
CA VAL A 14 8.03 -29.52 -25.73
C VAL A 14 6.60 -29.85 -25.23
N VAL A 15 5.78 -28.83 -25.05
CA VAL A 15 4.40 -28.97 -24.57
C VAL A 15 3.41 -28.38 -25.56
N ALA A 16 2.19 -28.94 -25.62
CA ALA A 16 1.13 -28.36 -26.41
C ALA A 16 0.77 -26.98 -25.86
N LYS A 17 0.70 -25.99 -26.75
CA LYS A 17 0.31 -24.63 -26.38
C LYS A 17 -1.16 -24.61 -26.00
N PRO A 18 -1.52 -24.22 -24.76
CA PRO A 18 -2.93 -24.05 -24.38
C PRO A 18 -3.59 -22.96 -25.24
N LYS A 19 -4.89 -23.07 -25.48
CA LYS A 19 -5.64 -22.00 -26.15
C LYS A 19 -5.61 -20.73 -25.30
N GLY A 20 -5.26 -19.60 -25.91
CA GLY A 20 -5.12 -18.33 -25.22
C GLY A 20 -3.81 -18.20 -24.41
N ALA A 21 -2.79 -18.99 -24.73
CA ALA A 21 -1.48 -18.94 -24.08
C ALA A 21 -0.65 -17.70 -24.42
N ASP A 22 -1.07 -16.90 -25.42
CA ASP A 22 -0.42 -15.62 -25.71
C ASP A 22 -1.04 -14.55 -24.82
N TYR A 23 -0.23 -13.97 -23.95
CA TYR A 23 -0.64 -12.91 -23.05
C TYR A 23 0.47 -11.87 -22.91
N ASP A 24 0.17 -10.66 -23.30
CA ASP A 24 1.08 -9.52 -23.09
C ASP A 24 0.68 -8.78 -21.81
N LEU A 25 1.71 -8.34 -21.06
CA LEU A 25 1.47 -7.50 -19.89
C LEU A 25 0.86 -6.17 -20.31
N ILE A 26 -0.27 -5.83 -19.74
CA ILE A 26 -1.06 -4.67 -20.14
C ILE A 26 -0.66 -3.45 -19.29
N PRO A 27 -0.25 -2.32 -19.94
CA PRO A 27 -0.02 -1.07 -19.22
C PRO A 27 -1.23 -0.65 -18.39
N GLY A 28 -0.99 -0.18 -17.16
CA GLY A 28 -2.05 0.21 -16.24
C GLY A 28 -2.65 -0.94 -15.43
N LYS A 29 -2.25 -2.19 -15.66
CA LYS A 29 -2.61 -3.32 -14.80
C LYS A 29 -1.53 -3.63 -13.78
N VAL A 30 -1.96 -4.23 -12.68
CA VAL A 30 -1.11 -4.67 -11.57
C VAL A 30 -1.02 -6.19 -11.57
N TYR A 31 0.19 -6.70 -11.38
CA TYR A 31 0.50 -8.12 -11.33
C TYR A 31 1.29 -8.39 -10.05
N ASP A 32 0.92 -9.44 -9.33
CA ASP A 32 1.66 -9.90 -8.15
C ASP A 32 2.62 -11.01 -8.57
N LEU A 33 3.90 -10.82 -8.25
CA LEU A 33 4.94 -11.82 -8.47
C LEU A 33 5.18 -12.59 -7.18
N SER A 34 4.87 -13.88 -7.20
CA SER A 34 5.08 -14.80 -6.09
C SER A 34 5.92 -16.01 -6.50
N TRP A 35 6.39 -16.77 -5.50
CA TRP A 35 7.17 -17.97 -5.69
C TRP A 35 6.39 -19.20 -5.25
N ASP A 36 6.13 -20.12 -6.19
CA ASP A 36 5.61 -21.44 -5.84
C ASP A 36 6.74 -22.36 -5.39
N ARG A 37 6.76 -22.67 -4.09
CA ARG A 37 7.80 -23.51 -3.47
C ARG A 37 7.69 -24.98 -3.88
N TRP A 38 6.49 -25.44 -4.24
CA TRP A 38 6.23 -26.84 -4.60
C TRP A 38 6.68 -27.15 -6.03
N ASN A 39 6.38 -26.27 -6.96
CA ASN A 39 6.73 -26.40 -8.36
C ASN A 39 8.07 -25.71 -8.72
N GLU A 40 8.68 -25.00 -7.77
CA GLU A 40 9.89 -24.20 -7.95
C GLU A 40 9.79 -23.22 -9.14
N GLU A 41 8.65 -22.56 -9.29
CA GLU A 41 8.41 -21.63 -10.38
C GLU A 41 7.93 -20.26 -9.93
N SER A 42 8.15 -19.27 -10.81
CA SER A 42 7.64 -17.91 -10.62
C SER A 42 6.22 -17.83 -11.14
N ILE A 43 5.30 -17.37 -10.29
CA ILE A 43 3.91 -17.13 -10.66
C ILE A 43 3.69 -15.63 -10.75
N LEU A 44 3.17 -15.19 -11.91
CA LEU A 44 2.70 -13.83 -12.12
C LEU A 44 1.18 -13.86 -12.24
N LYS A 45 0.51 -13.29 -11.24
CA LYS A 45 -0.95 -13.26 -11.17
C LYS A 45 -1.47 -11.84 -11.40
N GLU A 46 -2.40 -11.67 -12.34
CA GLU A 46 -3.08 -10.38 -12.53
C GLU A 46 -3.92 -10.05 -11.27
N ASN A 47 -3.69 -8.87 -10.70
CA ASN A 47 -4.36 -8.36 -9.50
C ASN A 47 -5.22 -7.12 -9.81
N GLY A 48 -5.77 -7.06 -11.01
CA GLY A 48 -6.71 -6.03 -11.44
C GLY A 48 -6.06 -4.77 -12.00
N GLU A 49 -6.82 -3.68 -12.00
CA GLU A 49 -6.41 -2.41 -12.57
C GLU A 49 -5.67 -1.54 -11.53
N LEU A 50 -4.91 -0.59 -12.07
CA LEU A 50 -4.22 0.40 -11.25
C LEU A 50 -5.24 1.32 -10.57
N ASN A 51 -5.52 1.05 -9.30
CA ASN A 51 -6.40 1.88 -8.50
C ASN A 51 -5.64 3.08 -7.92
N LEU A 52 -6.06 4.28 -8.30
CA LEU A 52 -5.58 5.56 -7.78
C LEU A 52 -6.72 6.29 -7.08
N PRO A 53 -6.43 7.09 -6.04
CA PRO A 53 -7.44 7.95 -5.43
C PRO A 53 -8.09 8.88 -6.45
N ALA A 54 -9.38 9.18 -6.29
CA ALA A 54 -10.12 10.09 -7.17
C ALA A 54 -9.50 11.50 -7.19
N LYS A 55 -8.96 11.96 -6.06
CA LYS A 55 -8.20 13.20 -5.95
C LYS A 55 -6.77 12.90 -5.51
N ILE A 56 -5.81 13.49 -6.17
CA ILE A 56 -4.38 13.35 -5.87
C ILE A 56 -3.83 14.74 -5.59
N TYR A 57 -3.35 14.93 -4.37
CA TYR A 57 -2.68 16.16 -3.96
C TYR A 57 -1.18 16.01 -4.21
N SER A 58 -0.56 17.08 -4.72
CA SER A 58 0.83 16.99 -5.14
C SER A 58 1.54 18.34 -4.91
N THR A 59 2.69 18.29 -4.27
CA THR A 59 3.54 19.47 -4.07
C THR A 59 4.30 19.84 -5.35
N THR A 60 4.87 21.03 -5.37
CA THR A 60 5.82 21.43 -6.44
C THR A 60 7.01 20.46 -6.50
N LYS A 61 7.49 19.98 -5.33
CA LYS A 61 8.57 18.97 -5.26
C LYS A 61 8.15 17.66 -5.93
N ASP A 62 6.93 17.18 -5.67
CA ASP A 62 6.41 15.94 -6.26
C ASP A 62 6.26 16.06 -7.77
N ASN A 63 5.75 17.19 -8.26
CA ASN A 63 5.61 17.45 -9.68
C ASN A 63 6.97 17.53 -10.39
N MET A 64 7.96 18.18 -9.78
CA MET A 64 9.34 18.22 -10.31
C MET A 64 9.98 16.83 -10.30
N PHE A 65 9.82 16.07 -9.21
CA PHE A 65 10.33 14.71 -9.06
C PHE A 65 9.75 13.81 -10.15
N LYS A 66 8.42 13.77 -10.26
CA LYS A 66 7.69 13.00 -11.26
C LYS A 66 8.17 13.34 -12.68
N LYS A 67 8.20 14.63 -13.04
CA LYS A 67 8.65 15.08 -14.37
C LYS A 67 10.07 14.61 -14.68
N ARG A 68 10.99 14.66 -13.72
CA ARG A 68 12.38 14.24 -13.92
C ARG A 68 12.51 12.74 -14.09
N VAL A 69 11.81 11.94 -13.25
CA VAL A 69 11.82 10.47 -13.35
C VAL A 69 11.29 10.02 -14.71
N ILE A 70 10.12 10.52 -15.11
CA ILE A 70 9.48 10.18 -16.39
C ILE A 70 10.36 10.59 -17.58
N SER A 71 10.86 11.82 -17.58
CA SER A 71 11.73 12.31 -18.65
C SER A 71 13.00 11.47 -18.78
N TYR A 72 13.62 11.11 -17.65
CA TYR A 72 14.81 10.27 -17.67
C TYR A 72 14.49 8.86 -18.16
N PHE A 73 13.45 8.22 -17.63
CA PHE A 73 13.04 6.87 -18.04
C PHE A 73 12.77 6.79 -19.54
N ASN A 74 12.07 7.78 -20.09
CA ASN A 74 11.72 7.80 -21.51
C ASN A 74 12.93 8.03 -22.42
N ASN A 75 13.87 8.89 -22.03
CA ASN A 75 14.94 9.37 -22.88
C ASN A 75 16.33 8.79 -22.56
N ALA A 76 16.51 8.09 -21.44
CA ALA A 76 17.81 7.57 -21.05
C ALA A 76 18.22 6.36 -21.88
N PHE A 77 19.54 6.26 -22.08
CA PHE A 77 20.17 5.11 -22.74
C PHE A 77 20.31 3.90 -21.80
N THR A 78 20.13 4.09 -20.51
CA THR A 78 20.21 3.01 -19.50
C THR A 78 18.93 2.19 -19.47
N SER A 79 19.07 0.90 -19.27
CA SER A 79 17.97 -0.05 -19.27
C SER A 79 17.14 -0.03 -17.98
N THR A 80 17.71 0.43 -16.85
CA THR A 80 17.06 0.43 -15.54
C THR A 80 17.11 1.80 -14.90
N THR A 81 15.96 2.25 -14.38
CA THR A 81 15.84 3.48 -13.59
C THR A 81 15.37 3.12 -12.19
N GLY A 82 16.25 3.25 -11.20
CA GLY A 82 15.93 3.04 -9.78
C GLY A 82 15.36 4.31 -9.14
N VAL A 83 14.30 4.14 -8.39
CA VAL A 83 13.59 5.20 -7.64
C VAL A 83 13.35 4.71 -6.22
N MET A 84 13.69 5.54 -5.24
CA MET A 84 13.37 5.30 -3.82
C MET A 84 12.39 6.36 -3.32
N LEU A 85 11.31 5.93 -2.69
CA LEU A 85 10.30 6.76 -2.06
C LEU A 85 10.34 6.48 -0.55
N ALA A 86 10.85 7.41 0.22
CA ALA A 86 11.08 7.25 1.66
C ALA A 86 10.21 8.19 2.49
N GLY A 87 9.74 7.74 3.65
CA GLY A 87 8.96 8.55 4.59
C GLY A 87 7.98 7.71 5.39
N THR A 88 7.39 8.27 6.41
CA THR A 88 6.44 7.56 7.30
C THR A 88 5.24 6.99 6.55
N LYS A 89 4.51 6.06 7.19
CA LYS A 89 3.26 5.51 6.63
C LYS A 89 2.25 6.61 6.33
N GLY A 90 1.39 6.39 5.33
CA GLY A 90 0.33 7.32 4.97
C GLY A 90 0.81 8.62 4.29
N THR A 91 2.04 8.68 3.76
CA THR A 91 2.58 9.86 3.06
C THR A 91 2.48 9.81 1.53
N GLY A 92 1.76 8.84 0.98
CA GLY A 92 1.51 8.77 -0.46
C GLY A 92 2.61 8.09 -1.30
N LYS A 93 3.59 7.40 -0.69
CA LYS A 93 4.68 6.69 -1.40
C LYS A 93 4.16 5.73 -2.48
N THR A 94 3.29 4.81 -2.09
CA THR A 94 2.73 3.81 -3.01
C THR A 94 1.86 4.46 -4.09
N VAL A 95 1.16 5.56 -3.76
CA VAL A 95 0.42 6.36 -4.75
C VAL A 95 1.37 6.96 -5.79
N MET A 96 2.49 7.55 -5.35
CA MET A 96 3.49 8.10 -6.27
C MET A 96 4.11 7.00 -7.15
N ALA A 97 4.40 5.81 -6.60
CA ALA A 97 4.89 4.68 -7.39
C ALA A 97 3.91 4.31 -8.52
N LYS A 98 2.63 4.25 -8.20
CA LYS A 98 1.55 3.98 -9.17
C LYS A 98 1.44 5.09 -10.23
N ILE A 99 1.56 6.35 -9.84
CA ILE A 99 1.54 7.49 -10.77
C ILE A 99 2.72 7.42 -11.75
N LEU A 100 3.92 7.12 -11.26
CA LEU A 100 5.10 6.99 -12.11
C LEU A 100 4.92 5.89 -13.16
N ALA A 101 4.40 4.73 -12.74
CA ALA A 101 4.13 3.63 -13.66
C ALA A 101 3.07 3.98 -14.70
N LYS A 102 1.97 4.63 -14.28
CA LYS A 102 0.90 5.10 -15.17
C LYS A 102 1.42 6.09 -16.20
N ASP A 103 2.15 7.11 -15.74
CA ASP A 103 2.65 8.18 -16.61
C ASP A 103 3.78 7.71 -17.55
N CYS A 104 4.47 6.60 -17.20
CA CYS A 104 5.40 5.90 -18.09
C CYS A 104 4.72 4.85 -18.98
N ASN A 105 3.40 4.69 -18.88
CA ASN A 105 2.60 3.69 -19.61
C ASN A 105 3.11 2.27 -19.40
N LEU A 106 3.32 1.85 -18.14
CA LEU A 106 3.90 0.55 -17.77
C LEU A 106 2.89 -0.33 -17.05
N PRO A 107 2.94 -1.67 -17.25
CA PRO A 107 2.36 -2.61 -16.29
C PRO A 107 3.18 -2.58 -15.00
N ILE A 108 2.53 -2.79 -13.85
CA ILE A 108 3.18 -2.83 -12.55
C ILE A 108 3.28 -4.27 -12.07
N ILE A 109 4.48 -4.67 -11.67
CA ILE A 109 4.74 -5.95 -11.04
C ILE A 109 5.12 -5.68 -9.59
N VAL A 110 4.26 -6.09 -8.67
CA VAL A 110 4.50 -6.03 -7.22
C VAL A 110 5.21 -7.32 -6.81
N VAL A 111 6.36 -7.19 -6.21
CA VAL A 111 7.17 -8.35 -5.79
C VAL A 111 6.79 -8.75 -4.38
N ASP A 112 6.40 -10.02 -4.23
CA ASP A 112 6.15 -10.61 -2.91
C ASP A 112 7.47 -10.64 -2.10
N PRO A 113 7.46 -10.21 -0.83
CA PRO A 113 8.62 -10.29 0.07
C PRO A 113 9.22 -11.69 0.21
N GLU A 114 8.40 -12.72 0.09
CA GLU A 114 8.86 -14.13 0.16
C GLU A 114 9.47 -14.63 -1.16
N TYR A 115 9.44 -13.84 -2.23
CA TYR A 115 10.08 -14.24 -3.48
C TYR A 115 11.59 -14.35 -3.33
N PRO A 116 12.22 -15.46 -3.77
CA PRO A 116 13.65 -15.67 -3.61
C PRO A 116 14.49 -14.60 -4.33
N ALA A 117 15.17 -13.76 -3.56
CA ALA A 117 15.97 -12.64 -4.10
C ALA A 117 17.01 -13.10 -5.14
N SER A 118 17.60 -14.28 -4.96
CA SER A 118 18.57 -14.88 -5.91
C SER A 118 17.97 -15.20 -7.29
N ARG A 119 16.65 -15.31 -7.40
CA ARG A 119 15.95 -15.60 -8.66
C ARG A 119 15.41 -14.36 -9.37
N LEU A 120 15.28 -13.22 -8.67
CA LEU A 120 14.74 -11.98 -9.23
C LEU A 120 15.44 -11.54 -10.52
N THR A 121 16.75 -11.45 -10.49
CA THR A 121 17.55 -11.01 -11.66
C THR A 121 17.33 -11.92 -12.86
N LYS A 122 17.33 -13.24 -12.64
CA LYS A 122 17.12 -14.20 -13.72
C LYS A 122 15.71 -14.07 -14.31
N TYR A 123 14.71 -13.93 -13.45
CA TYR A 123 13.32 -13.80 -13.86
C TYR A 123 13.10 -12.53 -14.70
N PHE A 124 13.48 -11.37 -14.19
CA PHE A 124 13.26 -10.10 -14.91
C PHE A 124 14.14 -9.91 -16.16
N LYS A 125 15.22 -10.69 -16.31
CA LYS A 125 15.99 -10.74 -17.57
C LYS A 125 15.20 -11.35 -18.73
N THR A 126 14.19 -12.16 -18.45
CA THR A 126 13.37 -12.78 -19.50
C THR A 126 12.34 -11.79 -20.09
N PHE A 127 12.14 -10.63 -19.46
CA PHE A 127 11.16 -9.64 -19.91
C PHE A 127 11.71 -8.82 -21.07
N GLU A 128 11.10 -8.94 -22.22
CA GLU A 128 11.41 -8.16 -23.42
C GLU A 128 10.62 -6.83 -23.46
N THR A 129 9.56 -6.71 -22.68
CA THR A 129 8.73 -5.51 -22.56
C THR A 129 9.17 -4.64 -21.38
N PRO A 130 9.06 -3.30 -21.49
CA PRO A 130 9.27 -2.41 -20.35
C PRO A 130 8.22 -2.65 -19.26
N VAL A 131 8.65 -2.68 -17.99
CA VAL A 131 7.78 -2.88 -16.83
C VAL A 131 8.18 -1.97 -15.67
N CYS A 132 7.23 -1.68 -14.79
CA CYS A 132 7.48 -1.10 -13.48
C CYS A 132 7.55 -2.24 -12.45
N ILE A 133 8.65 -2.34 -11.72
CA ILE A 133 8.85 -3.33 -10.65
C ILE A 133 8.75 -2.58 -9.33
N LEU A 134 7.76 -2.95 -8.51
CA LEU A 134 7.50 -2.33 -7.23
C LEU A 134 7.91 -3.26 -6.08
N PHE A 135 8.80 -2.76 -5.24
CA PHE A 135 9.13 -3.34 -3.95
C PHE A 135 8.56 -2.45 -2.85
N ASP A 136 7.54 -2.92 -2.16
CA ASP A 136 6.90 -2.13 -1.12
C ASP A 136 7.50 -2.44 0.25
N GLU A 137 7.73 -1.39 1.06
CA GLU A 137 8.32 -1.47 2.40
C GLU A 137 9.65 -2.26 2.48
N VAL A 138 10.62 -1.91 1.62
CA VAL A 138 11.90 -2.64 1.54
C VAL A 138 12.69 -2.68 2.84
N ASP A 139 12.49 -1.71 3.72
CA ASP A 139 13.10 -1.63 5.05
C ASP A 139 12.61 -2.68 6.05
N LYS A 140 11.50 -3.34 5.75
CA LYS A 140 10.89 -4.35 6.63
C LYS A 140 10.96 -5.76 6.05
N SER A 141 10.73 -5.87 4.75
CA SER A 141 10.34 -7.12 4.13
C SER A 141 11.40 -7.69 3.20
N PHE A 142 12.41 -6.91 2.82
CA PHE A 142 13.42 -7.33 1.85
C PHE A 142 14.84 -7.25 2.40
N ARG A 143 15.68 -8.14 1.93
CA ARG A 143 17.13 -8.05 2.16
C ARG A 143 17.74 -7.03 1.20
N THR A 144 17.97 -5.82 1.70
CA THR A 144 18.44 -4.69 0.87
C THR A 144 19.84 -4.87 0.30
N ASP A 145 20.67 -5.74 0.90
CA ASP A 145 21.97 -6.17 0.37
C ASP A 145 21.84 -6.94 -0.95
N LEU A 146 20.84 -7.81 -1.07
CA LEU A 146 20.60 -8.59 -2.29
C LEU A 146 19.96 -7.76 -3.42
N MET A 147 19.34 -6.65 -3.09
CA MET A 147 18.77 -5.73 -4.09
C MET A 147 19.84 -5.01 -4.92
N LEU A 148 21.06 -4.92 -4.40
CA LEU A 148 22.20 -4.38 -5.13
C LEU A 148 22.51 -5.23 -6.38
N ASP A 149 22.65 -6.54 -6.18
CA ASP A 149 22.93 -7.49 -7.25
C ASP A 149 21.79 -7.54 -8.28
N PHE A 150 20.56 -7.38 -7.81
CA PHE A 150 19.39 -7.28 -8.68
C PHE A 150 19.45 -6.06 -9.59
N LEU A 151 19.67 -4.87 -9.04
CA LEU A 151 19.75 -3.63 -9.82
C LEU A 151 20.92 -3.64 -10.80
N ASP A 152 22.09 -4.09 -10.37
CA ASP A 152 23.27 -4.22 -11.23
C ASP A 152 23.05 -5.25 -12.34
N GLY A 153 22.37 -6.33 -12.02
CA GLY A 153 22.04 -7.40 -12.97
C GLY A 153 21.10 -7.00 -14.08
N LEU A 154 20.28 -5.95 -13.88
CA LEU A 154 19.32 -5.46 -14.90
C LEU A 154 19.90 -4.40 -15.86
N GLN A 155 21.13 -3.96 -15.69
CA GLN A 155 21.72 -2.83 -16.45
C GLN A 155 21.73 -3.01 -17.97
N LYS A 156 21.71 -4.24 -18.47
CA LYS A 156 21.82 -4.58 -19.90
C LYS A 156 20.55 -5.26 -20.45
N THR A 157 19.41 -5.01 -19.82
CA THR A 157 18.13 -5.61 -20.22
C THR A 157 17.19 -4.55 -20.82
N THR A 158 15.98 -4.94 -21.18
CA THR A 158 14.90 -4.02 -21.56
C THR A 158 14.65 -3.02 -20.44
N LYS A 159 14.21 -1.82 -20.77
CA LYS A 159 13.94 -0.74 -19.79
C LYS A 159 13.05 -1.24 -18.63
N LYS A 160 13.50 -1.01 -17.41
CA LYS A 160 12.77 -1.31 -16.18
C LYS A 160 12.72 -0.05 -15.31
N LEU A 161 11.54 0.28 -14.82
CA LEU A 161 11.37 1.28 -13.76
C LEU A 161 11.29 0.52 -12.44
N VAL A 162 12.33 0.57 -11.63
CA VAL A 162 12.34 -0.10 -10.32
C VAL A 162 12.00 0.94 -9.26
N VAL A 163 10.85 0.79 -8.62
CA VAL A 163 10.39 1.67 -7.55
C VAL A 163 10.42 0.91 -6.23
N MET A 164 11.06 1.49 -5.25
CA MET A 164 11.15 0.96 -3.89
C MET A 164 10.52 1.95 -2.93
N THR A 165 9.70 1.48 -2.01
CA THR A 165 9.22 2.30 -0.89
C THR A 165 9.89 1.87 0.40
N CYS A 166 10.15 2.80 1.30
CA CYS A 166 10.60 2.50 2.66
C CYS A 166 10.01 3.50 3.67
N ASN A 167 9.85 3.05 4.90
CA ASN A 167 9.40 3.92 5.99
C ASN A 167 10.59 4.54 6.73
N ASP A 168 11.69 3.79 6.84
CA ASP A 168 12.91 4.22 7.53
C ASP A 168 14.15 3.96 6.65
N LEU A 169 14.75 5.04 6.14
CA LEU A 169 15.97 4.96 5.32
C LEU A 169 17.17 4.40 6.06
N ASN A 170 17.23 4.54 7.40
CA ASN A 170 18.36 4.03 8.18
C ASN A 170 18.43 2.49 8.17
N LYS A 171 17.31 1.83 7.86
CA LYS A 171 17.25 0.37 7.71
C LYS A 171 17.57 -0.12 6.30
N VAL A 172 17.74 0.79 5.36
CA VAL A 172 18.13 0.48 3.99
C VAL A 172 19.64 0.59 3.87
N SER A 173 20.29 -0.42 3.27
CA SER A 173 21.75 -0.44 3.09
C SER A 173 22.27 0.85 2.49
N GLU A 174 23.30 1.44 3.08
CA GLU A 174 24.00 2.63 2.58
C GLU A 174 24.51 2.43 1.15
N TYR A 175 25.04 1.25 0.85
CA TYR A 175 25.51 0.90 -0.50
C TYR A 175 24.41 1.00 -1.56
N LEU A 176 23.14 0.84 -1.17
CA LEU A 176 22.01 1.04 -2.07
C LEU A 176 21.73 2.52 -2.30
N GLN A 177 21.93 3.35 -1.28
CA GLN A 177 21.64 4.79 -1.32
C GLN A 177 22.72 5.59 -2.04
N ASP A 178 23.98 5.22 -1.91
CA ASP A 178 25.14 6.04 -2.35
C ASP A 178 25.44 5.96 -3.84
N ARG A 179 24.76 5.12 -4.60
CA ARG A 179 25.05 4.95 -6.03
C ARG A 179 23.89 5.41 -6.91
N CYS A 180 24.04 6.60 -7.51
CA CYS A 180 23.09 7.11 -8.49
C CYS A 180 22.90 6.22 -9.74
N SER A 181 23.82 5.29 -9.99
CA SER A 181 23.66 4.29 -11.05
C SER A 181 22.62 3.21 -10.70
N ARG A 182 22.28 3.05 -9.41
CA ARG A 182 21.30 2.09 -8.89
C ARG A 182 19.99 2.77 -8.54
N ILE A 183 20.03 3.66 -7.53
CA ILE A 183 18.92 4.53 -7.16
C ILE A 183 19.24 5.92 -7.64
N ARG A 184 18.65 6.29 -8.78
CA ARG A 184 18.90 7.57 -9.38
C ARG A 184 18.11 8.69 -8.73
N TYR A 185 16.94 8.37 -8.25
CA TYR A 185 16.01 9.35 -7.66
C TYR A 185 15.58 8.90 -6.28
N LEU A 186 15.73 9.80 -5.31
CA LEU A 186 15.25 9.63 -3.95
C LEU A 186 14.28 10.77 -3.62
N ARG A 187 13.05 10.42 -3.25
CA ARG A 187 12.08 11.36 -2.71
C ARG A 187 11.84 11.03 -1.23
N LYS A 188 12.22 11.97 -0.38
CA LYS A 188 11.94 11.89 1.07
C LYS A 188 10.67 12.69 1.36
N TYR A 189 9.66 12.01 1.86
CA TYR A 189 8.42 12.61 2.34
C TYR A 189 8.57 12.97 3.81
N THR A 190 8.20 14.19 4.14
CA THR A 190 8.26 14.71 5.51
C THR A 190 6.86 15.16 5.96
N PRO A 191 6.60 15.32 7.27
CA PRO A 191 5.33 15.86 7.75
C PRO A 191 4.99 17.22 7.17
N GLU A 192 5.99 18.06 6.87
CA GLU A 192 5.80 19.39 6.28
C GLU A 192 5.24 19.31 4.85
N ASP A 193 5.56 18.25 4.11
CA ASP A 193 4.96 18.03 2.79
C ASP A 193 3.44 17.84 2.89
N ASN A 194 2.96 17.17 3.95
CA ASN A 194 1.53 16.97 4.18
C ASN A 194 0.83 18.24 4.68
N LEU A 195 1.51 19.05 5.48
CA LEU A 195 0.99 20.34 5.92
C LEU A 195 0.69 21.30 4.75
N ALA A 196 1.44 21.18 3.65
CA ALA A 196 1.20 21.98 2.45
C ALA A 196 -0.18 21.72 1.82
N PHE A 197 -0.81 20.59 2.12
CA PHE A 197 -2.15 20.24 1.59
C PHE A 197 -3.29 20.53 2.55
N LEU A 198 -2.99 20.79 3.82
CA LEU A 198 -3.99 20.82 4.89
C LEU A 198 -5.13 21.81 4.60
N ASP A 199 -4.80 23.05 4.27
CA ASP A 199 -5.82 24.08 3.97
C ASP A 199 -6.65 23.72 2.73
N ILE A 200 -6.03 23.05 1.74
CA ILE A 200 -6.72 22.61 0.53
C ILE A 200 -7.67 21.46 0.87
N LEU A 201 -7.23 20.50 1.67
CA LEU A 201 -8.03 19.37 2.12
C LEU A 201 -9.26 19.82 2.91
N ILE A 202 -9.09 20.73 3.87
CA ILE A 202 -10.17 21.27 4.70
C ILE A 202 -11.22 21.96 3.81
N LYS A 203 -10.77 22.79 2.85
CA LYS A 203 -11.68 23.46 1.90
C LYS A 203 -12.39 22.49 0.97
N ASP A 204 -11.67 21.50 0.47
CA ASP A 204 -12.22 20.46 -0.43
C ASP A 204 -13.30 19.60 0.26
N MET A 205 -13.17 19.38 1.56
CA MET A 205 -14.17 18.70 2.39
C MET A 205 -15.34 19.61 2.77
N GLY A 206 -15.26 20.91 2.46
CA GLY A 206 -16.29 21.89 2.74
C GLY A 206 -16.44 22.18 4.23
N ILE A 207 -15.37 22.06 5.01
CA ILE A 207 -15.30 22.47 6.41
C ILE A 207 -15.18 23.99 6.46
N LYS A 208 -16.02 24.66 7.26
CA LYS A 208 -16.16 26.13 7.24
C LYS A 208 -15.01 26.82 7.96
N ASP A 209 -14.63 26.32 9.13
CA ASP A 209 -13.57 26.91 9.95
C ASP A 209 -12.19 26.32 9.61
N VAL A 210 -11.65 26.77 8.49
CA VAL A 210 -10.38 26.28 7.95
C VAL A 210 -9.21 26.58 8.89
N GLU A 211 -9.18 27.79 9.47
CA GLU A 211 -8.04 28.25 10.26
C GLU A 211 -7.93 27.52 11.60
N THR A 212 -9.04 27.40 12.32
CA THR A 212 -9.08 26.70 13.61
C THR A 212 -8.73 25.22 13.43
N VAL A 213 -9.34 24.53 12.46
CA VAL A 213 -9.09 23.10 12.21
C VAL A 213 -7.66 22.87 11.73
N ALA A 214 -7.13 23.71 10.84
CA ALA A 214 -5.75 23.60 10.39
C ALA A 214 -4.73 23.81 11.53
N THR A 215 -4.97 24.79 12.38
CA THR A 215 -4.13 25.06 13.55
C THR A 215 -4.19 23.90 14.53
N TYR A 216 -5.39 23.39 14.81
CA TYR A 216 -5.58 22.24 15.68
C TYR A 216 -4.81 21.01 15.20
N CYS A 217 -4.92 20.66 13.91
CA CYS A 217 -4.15 19.55 13.33
C CYS A 217 -2.66 19.70 13.53
N LYS A 218 -2.10 20.91 13.27
CA LYS A 218 -0.68 21.21 13.40
C LYS A 218 -0.18 21.07 14.83
N GLU A 219 -0.98 21.49 15.79
CA GLU A 219 -0.59 21.55 17.20
C GLU A 219 -0.79 20.21 17.93
N ASN A 220 -1.85 19.48 17.63
CA ASN A 220 -2.28 18.32 18.39
C ASN A 220 -1.93 16.98 17.76
N ILE A 221 -1.98 16.81 16.44
CA ILE A 221 -1.67 15.53 15.81
C ILE A 221 -0.16 15.27 15.83
N LYS A 222 0.27 14.18 16.46
CA LYS A 222 1.68 13.80 16.56
C LYS A 222 2.30 13.37 15.23
N LEU A 223 1.58 12.54 14.48
CA LEU A 223 2.00 12.05 13.17
C LEU A 223 1.06 12.59 12.10
N LEU A 224 1.51 13.64 11.41
CA LEU A 224 0.78 14.29 10.34
C LEU A 224 0.90 13.49 9.02
N SER A 225 0.42 12.26 9.02
CA SER A 225 0.25 11.48 7.79
C SER A 225 -1.03 11.92 7.06
N MET A 226 -1.09 11.71 5.74
CA MET A 226 -2.33 11.98 4.97
C MET A 226 -3.50 11.17 5.50
N ASP A 227 -3.24 9.94 5.93
CA ASP A 227 -4.24 9.04 6.50
C ASP A 227 -4.86 9.62 7.78
N ASN A 228 -4.02 10.01 8.74
CA ASN A 228 -4.50 10.62 9.99
C ASN A 228 -5.23 11.94 9.75
N ILE A 229 -4.70 12.79 8.87
CA ILE A 229 -5.30 14.07 8.53
C ILE A 229 -6.68 13.86 7.91
N VAL A 230 -6.79 13.03 6.89
CA VAL A 230 -8.05 12.77 6.19
C VAL A 230 -9.07 12.12 7.11
N SER A 231 -8.66 11.16 7.94
CA SER A 231 -9.54 10.52 8.92
C SER A 231 -10.10 11.53 9.93
N PHE A 232 -9.22 12.37 10.50
CA PHE A 232 -9.66 13.41 11.42
C PHE A 232 -10.61 14.41 10.76
N LEU A 233 -10.28 14.88 9.54
CA LEU A 233 -11.14 15.84 8.84
C LEU A 233 -12.50 15.26 8.45
N ASN A 234 -12.59 13.95 8.19
CA ASN A 234 -13.87 13.28 7.97
C ASN A 234 -14.76 13.31 9.22
N GLU A 235 -14.18 13.04 10.41
CA GLU A 235 -14.92 13.13 11.68
C GLU A 235 -15.34 14.56 11.98
N VAL A 236 -14.44 15.54 11.82
CA VAL A 236 -14.78 16.96 11.97
C VAL A 236 -15.94 17.34 11.03
N LYS A 237 -15.95 16.82 9.80
CA LYS A 237 -17.05 17.10 8.86
C LYS A 237 -18.34 16.43 9.26
N LEU A 238 -18.28 15.21 9.77
CA LEU A 238 -19.45 14.46 10.25
C LEU A 238 -20.11 15.18 11.42
N LEU A 239 -19.29 15.66 12.36
CA LEU A 239 -19.72 16.29 13.62
C LEU A 239 -19.76 17.84 13.53
N GLU A 240 -19.81 18.41 12.29
CA GLU A 240 -19.75 19.87 12.09
C GLU A 240 -20.88 20.63 12.80
N LYS A 241 -22.06 20.01 12.98
CA LYS A 241 -23.21 20.64 13.65
C LYS A 241 -22.97 20.76 15.15
N GLU A 242 -22.55 19.69 15.78
CA GLU A 242 -22.25 19.58 17.20
C GLU A 242 -21.08 20.50 17.58
N LEU A 243 -20.05 20.55 16.76
CA LEU A 243 -18.92 21.48 16.89
C LEU A 243 -19.38 22.95 16.78
N THR A 244 -20.26 23.26 15.81
CA THR A 244 -20.79 24.62 15.61
C THR A 244 -21.68 25.08 16.78
N ASN A 245 -22.42 24.15 17.38
CA ASN A 245 -23.27 24.40 18.53
C ASN A 245 -22.51 24.46 19.87
N ASN A 246 -21.20 24.18 19.86
CA ASN A 246 -20.35 24.00 21.04
C ASN A 246 -20.81 22.87 21.98
N GLU A 247 -21.45 21.83 21.44
CA GLU A 247 -21.86 20.63 22.19
C GLU A 247 -20.63 19.72 22.44
N ILE A 248 -19.70 19.73 21.50
CA ILE A 248 -18.41 19.01 21.55
C ILE A 248 -17.27 19.90 21.09
N THR A 249 -16.04 19.50 21.41
CA THR A 249 -14.81 20.19 21.02
C THR A 249 -13.97 19.32 20.04
N LEU A 250 -12.96 19.90 19.40
CA LEU A 250 -12.00 19.13 18.58
C LEU A 250 -11.17 18.15 19.43
N ASP A 251 -11.00 18.44 20.73
CA ASP A 251 -10.34 17.52 21.67
C ASP A 251 -11.22 16.26 21.87
N ASP A 252 -12.53 16.42 22.00
CA ASP A 252 -13.48 15.30 22.14
C ASP A 252 -13.49 14.44 20.88
N VAL A 253 -13.42 15.07 19.71
CA VAL A 253 -13.37 14.33 18.42
C VAL A 253 -12.11 13.46 18.32
N ILE A 254 -10.94 14.00 18.67
CA ILE A 254 -9.68 13.25 18.52
C ILE A 254 -9.50 12.18 19.60
N GLU A 255 -10.10 12.37 20.79
CA GLU A 255 -9.98 11.45 21.92
C GLU A 255 -10.53 10.05 21.62
N ILE A 256 -11.63 9.97 20.85
CA ILE A 256 -12.22 8.68 20.43
C ILE A 256 -11.54 8.07 19.21
N MET A 257 -10.62 8.79 18.58
CA MET A 257 -9.91 8.31 17.38
C MET A 257 -8.60 7.64 17.74
N ASN A 258 -8.21 6.62 16.98
CA ASN A 258 -6.89 6.00 17.09
C ASN A 258 -5.80 6.86 16.41
N ILE A 259 -5.70 8.13 16.83
CA ILE A 259 -4.72 9.10 16.33
C ILE A 259 -3.86 9.54 17.51
N ALA A 260 -2.54 9.29 17.43
CA ALA A 260 -1.62 9.74 18.46
C ALA A 260 -1.53 11.26 18.51
N THR A 261 -1.74 11.84 19.69
CA THR A 261 -1.62 13.28 19.96
C THR A 261 -0.24 13.66 20.50
N LYS A 262 0.13 14.93 20.37
CA LYS A 262 1.38 15.47 20.94
C LYS A 262 1.32 15.57 22.45
N ASN A 263 0.12 15.84 22.98
CA ASN A 263 -0.14 15.90 24.41
C ASN A 263 -0.97 14.66 24.76
N GLU A 264 -0.34 13.60 25.26
CA GLU A 264 -1.05 12.49 25.88
C GLU A 264 -1.66 13.02 27.20
N LYS A 265 -2.88 13.57 27.13
CA LYS A 265 -3.66 13.81 28.33
C LYS A 265 -4.04 12.43 28.88
N GLN A 266 -3.71 12.16 30.14
CA GLN A 266 -4.28 11.03 30.86
C GLN A 266 -5.79 11.18 30.79
N SER A 267 -6.48 10.14 30.33
CA SER A 267 -7.93 10.11 30.24
C SER A 267 -8.55 10.48 31.58
N VAL A 268 -9.28 11.57 31.61
CA VAL A 268 -10.14 11.93 32.74
C VAL A 268 -11.30 10.95 32.68
N SER A 269 -11.58 10.28 33.79
CA SER A 269 -12.75 9.40 33.94
C SER A 269 -14.01 10.19 33.63
N GLY A 270 -14.65 9.86 32.50
CA GLY A 270 -15.91 10.47 32.10
C GLY A 270 -17.06 10.14 33.07
N GLU A 271 -18.09 10.98 33.10
CA GLU A 271 -19.34 10.67 33.77
C GLU A 271 -19.95 9.40 33.16
N VAL A 272 -20.33 8.48 34.03
CA VAL A 272 -21.01 7.25 33.61
C VAL A 272 -22.49 7.57 33.39
N THR A 273 -22.91 7.56 32.14
CA THR A 273 -24.33 7.61 31.79
C THR A 273 -24.84 6.19 31.67
N ILE A 274 -25.86 5.83 32.46
CA ILE A 274 -26.55 4.56 32.34
C ILE A 274 -27.55 4.73 31.19
N ILE A 275 -27.36 3.95 30.13
CA ILE A 275 -28.36 3.87 29.05
C ILE A 275 -29.21 2.66 29.37
N ASP A 276 -30.43 2.87 29.83
CA ASP A 276 -31.42 1.82 29.94
C ASP A 276 -31.97 1.57 28.54
N TYR A 277 -31.64 0.41 27.99
CA TYR A 277 -32.37 -0.10 26.85
C TYR A 277 -33.67 -0.66 27.38
N ASP A 278 -34.78 0.09 27.23
CA ASP A 278 -36.11 -0.43 27.46
C ASP A 278 -36.27 -1.68 26.59
N ASN A 279 -36.31 -2.83 27.24
CA ASN A 279 -36.78 -4.05 26.60
C ASN A 279 -38.25 -3.82 26.28
N GLU A 280 -38.60 -3.60 25.04
CA GLU A 280 -39.96 -3.84 24.58
C GLU A 280 -40.24 -5.33 24.82
N ASP A 281 -41.09 -5.55 25.81
CA ASP A 281 -41.58 -6.87 26.22
C ASP A 281 -42.32 -7.50 25.04
N ASP A 282 -41.71 -8.47 24.42
CA ASP A 282 -42.44 -9.52 23.70
C ASP A 282 -42.64 -10.67 24.69
N GLU A 283 -43.80 -10.67 25.33
CA GLU A 283 -44.39 -11.81 26.02
C GLU A 283 -44.66 -12.91 24.97
N ASP A 284 -43.78 -13.90 24.92
CA ASP A 284 -44.15 -15.25 24.47
C ASP A 284 -43.42 -16.27 25.39
N ASP A 285 -44.19 -16.63 26.45
CA ASP A 285 -43.90 -17.77 27.32
C ASP A 285 -43.98 -19.06 26.51
N GLU A 286 -42.85 -19.63 26.14
CA GLU A 286 -42.73 -21.06 25.91
C GLU A 286 -41.81 -21.66 26.97
N ASP A 287 -42.44 -22.31 27.94
CA ASP A 287 -41.82 -23.18 28.94
C ASP A 287 -40.92 -24.22 28.27
N PHE A 288 -39.61 -24.05 28.35
CA PHE A 288 -38.65 -25.07 28.00
C PHE A 288 -38.21 -25.81 29.28
N ASP A 289 -38.81 -26.99 29.47
CA ASP A 289 -38.52 -27.90 30.58
C ASP A 289 -37.12 -28.54 30.40
N PHE A 290 -36.23 -28.26 31.37
CA PHE A 290 -34.81 -28.65 31.37
C PHE A 290 -34.57 -29.99 32.08
N ASN A 291 -35.51 -30.95 32.03
CA ASN A 291 -35.40 -32.23 32.73
C ASN A 291 -35.45 -33.47 31.84
N ASP A 292 -34.73 -33.52 30.74
CA ASP A 292 -34.50 -34.80 30.06
C ASP A 292 -33.21 -34.76 29.25
N LEU A 293 -32.09 -35.02 29.92
CA LEU A 293 -30.88 -35.58 29.32
C LEU A 293 -30.04 -36.23 30.42
N ASP A 294 -30.53 -37.39 30.86
CA ASP A 294 -29.65 -38.41 31.47
C ASP A 294 -29.16 -39.37 30.38
N ASP A 295 -27.94 -39.80 30.59
CA ASP A 295 -27.33 -41.08 30.18
C ASP A 295 -26.61 -41.21 28.82
N GLU A 296 -25.30 -41.31 29.02
CA GLU A 296 -24.35 -42.31 28.49
C GLU A 296 -24.12 -42.39 26.97
N GLU A 297 -22.88 -42.09 26.60
CA GLU A 297 -22.06 -43.07 25.87
C GLU A 297 -20.57 -42.68 25.87
N GLU A 298 -19.80 -43.68 26.28
CA GLU A 298 -18.36 -43.74 26.35
C GLU A 298 -17.69 -43.47 25.00
N CYS A 299 -16.66 -42.68 25.00
CA CYS A 299 -15.75 -42.55 23.88
C CYS A 299 -14.47 -43.33 24.11
N CYS A 300 -14.41 -44.52 23.58
CA CYS A 300 -13.18 -45.25 23.30
C CYS A 300 -12.61 -44.77 21.99
N CYS A 301 -11.38 -44.24 22.00
CA CYS A 301 -10.38 -44.41 20.95
C CYS A 301 -9.08 -43.69 21.32
N CYS A 302 -8.26 -44.38 22.13
CA CYS A 302 -6.81 -44.27 22.08
C CYS A 302 -6.26 -45.45 21.29
N ALA A 303 -5.19 -45.21 20.57
CA ALA A 303 -4.24 -46.14 19.96
C ALA A 303 -4.48 -46.60 18.51
N ALA A 304 -3.75 -46.02 17.59
CA ALA A 304 -2.65 -46.62 16.83
C ALA A 304 -2.00 -45.54 15.95
#